data_6e9d89189027b826511e5c0c2468f230
#
_entry.id   6e9d89189027b826511e5c0c2468f230
#
_cell.length_a   1.000
_cell.length_b   1.000
_cell.length_c   1.000
_cell.angle_alpha   90.00
_cell.angle_beta   90.00
_cell.angle_gamma   90.00
#
_symmetry.space_group_name_H-M   'P 1'
#
loop_
_entity.id
_entity.type
_entity.pdbx_description
1 polymer ?
#
loop_
_entity_poly.entity_id
_entity_poly.type
_entity_poly.pdbx_seq_one_letter_code
_entity_poly.pdbx_strand_id
1 'polypeptide(L)'
;VLDVQFKYGINYGDALNNEGGNDNEAGFAQNHILNMTRFMSSATATDTFGTMGVSDLSNVVGVEENIQIPTVYSLSQNYPNPFNPSTKIEYELPEESFVTLKIYNVLGQEVAILVNEKQPAGTYTTAFDASKLPSGIYFYKLTAGDFVSTKKMMLLK
;
A
#
# COMPACT_ATOMS: atom_id res chain seq x y z
N VAL A 1 -8.63 -1.91 -13.22
CA VAL A 1 -9.45 -0.73 -13.48
C VAL A 1 -10.72 -0.88 -12.69
N LEU A 2 -10.94 0.01 -11.75
CA LEU A 2 -12.20 0.08 -11.00
C LEU A 2 -13.10 1.03 -11.78
N ASP A 3 -14.18 0.50 -12.31
CA ASP A 3 -15.21 1.29 -12.96
C ASP A 3 -16.18 1.78 -11.90
N VAL A 4 -16.03 3.03 -11.48
CA VAL A 4 -16.92 3.62 -10.50
C VAL A 4 -17.90 4.52 -11.23
N GLN A 5 -19.13 4.05 -11.30
CA GLN A 5 -20.24 4.85 -11.81
C GLN A 5 -20.91 5.54 -10.63
N PHE A 6 -21.03 6.84 -10.71
CA PHE A 6 -21.81 7.57 -9.72
C PHE A 6 -22.70 8.60 -10.40
N LYS A 7 -23.87 8.78 -9.84
CA LYS A 7 -24.76 9.86 -10.20
C LYS A 7 -24.47 11.03 -9.27
N TYR A 8 -24.28 12.19 -9.84
CA TYR A 8 -24.32 13.41 -9.05
C TYR A 8 -25.74 13.64 -8.56
N GLY A 9 -25.94 13.42 -7.29
CA GLY A 9 -27.11 13.93 -6.62
C GLY A 9 -26.82 15.38 -6.23
N ILE A 10 -27.29 16.32 -7.01
CA ILE A 10 -27.25 17.72 -6.62
C ILE A 10 -28.47 17.97 -5.77
N ASN A 11 -28.25 18.21 -4.50
CA ASN A 11 -29.32 18.64 -3.63
C ASN A 11 -29.38 20.17 -3.68
N TYR A 12 -30.29 20.69 -4.47
CA TYR A 12 -30.50 22.13 -4.61
C TYR A 12 -31.30 22.74 -3.47
N GLY A 13 -31.41 22.05 -2.37
CA GLY A 13 -32.22 22.50 -1.24
C GLY A 13 -33.71 22.61 -1.59
N ASP A 14 -34.40 23.39 -0.81
CA ASP A 14 -35.88 23.47 -0.91
C ASP A 14 -36.41 24.04 -2.23
N ALA A 15 -35.58 24.71 -3.02
CA ALA A 15 -36.03 25.36 -4.27
C ALA A 15 -36.31 24.36 -5.39
N LEU A 16 -35.72 23.20 -5.36
CA LEU A 16 -35.90 22.16 -6.37
C LEU A 16 -36.64 20.93 -5.85
N ASN A 17 -36.78 20.85 -4.54
CA ASN A 17 -37.43 19.72 -3.88
C ASN A 17 -38.96 19.84 -3.80
N ASN A 18 -39.55 20.90 -4.33
CA ASN A 18 -41.00 21.07 -4.27
C ASN A 18 -41.76 19.96 -5.02
N GLU A 19 -41.07 19.16 -5.80
CA GLU A 19 -41.69 18.08 -6.54
C GLU A 19 -41.11 16.69 -6.17
N GLY A 20 -40.25 16.62 -5.15
CA GLY A 20 -39.65 15.34 -4.78
C GLY A 20 -38.76 14.75 -5.85
N GLY A 21 -38.41 15.53 -6.85
CA GLY A 21 -37.61 15.11 -7.97
C GLY A 21 -36.13 15.14 -7.67
N ASN A 22 -35.52 14.05 -7.94
CA ASN A 22 -34.08 13.99 -8.10
C ASN A 22 -33.73 14.61 -9.44
N ASP A 23 -33.10 15.79 -9.43
CA ASP A 23 -32.75 16.53 -10.65
C ASP A 23 -31.77 15.84 -11.59
N ASN A 24 -31.43 14.63 -11.29
CA ASN A 24 -30.71 13.80 -12.24
C ASN A 24 -31.40 13.65 -13.59
N GLU A 25 -32.66 14.06 -13.67
CA GLU A 25 -33.49 13.76 -14.84
C GLU A 25 -33.73 14.98 -15.72
N ALA A 26 -33.54 16.18 -15.16
CA ALA A 26 -33.78 17.40 -15.91
C ALA A 26 -32.55 17.80 -16.73
N GLY A 27 -32.30 17.09 -17.79
CA GLY A 27 -31.31 17.50 -18.78
C GLY A 27 -29.96 16.81 -18.72
N PHE A 28 -29.74 15.93 -17.75
CA PHE A 28 -28.53 15.13 -17.71
C PHE A 28 -28.79 13.74 -18.28
N ALA A 29 -28.71 13.65 -19.57
CA ALA A 29 -28.87 12.39 -20.30
C ALA A 29 -27.65 11.45 -20.13
N GLN A 30 -26.62 11.86 -19.38
CA GLN A 30 -25.38 11.09 -19.31
C GLN A 30 -24.89 10.95 -17.88
N ASN A 31 -24.64 9.71 -17.51
CA ASN A 31 -23.90 9.41 -16.31
C ASN A 31 -22.45 9.82 -16.52
N HIS A 32 -21.90 10.56 -15.58
CA HIS A 32 -20.47 10.80 -15.58
C HIS A 32 -19.76 9.54 -15.10
N ILE A 33 -18.86 9.03 -15.92
CA ILE A 33 -18.05 7.87 -15.60
C ILE A 33 -16.65 8.37 -15.23
N LEU A 34 -16.27 8.13 -14.01
CA LEU A 34 -14.91 8.36 -13.56
C LEU A 34 -14.15 7.03 -13.61
N ASN A 35 -13.24 6.92 -14.54
CA ASN A 35 -12.36 5.78 -14.60
C ASN A 35 -11.18 6.01 -13.63
N MET A 36 -11.25 5.36 -12.49
CA MET A 36 -10.17 5.37 -11.52
C MET A 36 -9.30 4.14 -11.71
N THR A 37 -8.03 4.34 -11.99
CA THR A 37 -7.10 3.23 -11.98
C THR A 37 -6.82 2.80 -10.54
N ARG A 38 -6.44 1.55 -10.37
CA ARG A 38 -6.11 0.92 -9.08
C ARG A 38 -5.10 1.72 -8.24
N PHE A 39 -4.38 2.63 -8.86
CA PHE A 39 -3.29 3.39 -8.25
C PHE A 39 -3.66 4.83 -7.88
N MET A 40 -4.89 5.25 -8.12
CA MET A 40 -5.33 6.58 -7.71
C MET A 40 -5.78 6.56 -6.25
N SER A 41 -5.04 7.25 -5.39
CA SER A 41 -5.39 7.38 -3.97
C SER A 41 -6.56 8.32 -3.72
N SER A 42 -6.76 9.28 -4.61
CA SER A 42 -7.91 10.19 -4.60
C SER A 42 -8.11 10.82 -5.97
N ALA A 43 -9.35 11.10 -6.31
CA ALA A 43 -9.69 11.94 -7.46
C ALA A 43 -10.68 13.00 -7.00
N THR A 44 -10.42 14.26 -7.36
CA THR A 44 -11.34 15.37 -7.13
C THR A 44 -11.80 15.87 -8.48
N ALA A 45 -13.09 15.78 -8.74
CA ALA A 45 -13.71 16.38 -9.92
C ALA A 45 -14.44 17.64 -9.48
N THR A 46 -14.13 18.76 -10.11
CA THR A 46 -14.87 20.00 -9.93
C THR A 46 -15.67 20.22 -11.20
N ASP A 47 -16.98 20.21 -11.07
CA ASP A 47 -17.89 20.38 -12.19
C ASP A 47 -18.51 21.77 -12.15
N THR A 48 -18.56 22.43 -13.30
CA THR A 48 -19.38 23.58 -13.51
C THR A 48 -20.60 23.13 -14.28
N PHE A 49 -21.77 23.38 -13.72
CA PHE A 49 -23.04 22.95 -14.23
C PHE A 49 -23.15 23.10 -15.75
N GLY A 50 -23.36 22.01 -16.47
CA GLY A 50 -23.60 21.99 -17.91
C GLY A 50 -22.38 22.07 -18.81
N THR A 51 -21.17 22.08 -18.27
CA THR A 51 -19.94 22.23 -19.08
C THR A 51 -18.86 21.20 -18.83
N MET A 52 -19.15 20.11 -18.11
CA MET A 52 -18.12 19.11 -17.89
C MET A 52 -17.74 18.38 -19.17
N GLY A 53 -16.59 18.73 -19.69
CA GLY A 53 -15.89 17.92 -20.69
C GLY A 53 -14.83 17.07 -20.01
N VAL A 54 -14.52 15.95 -20.62
CA VAL A 54 -13.41 15.07 -20.21
C VAL A 54 -12.08 15.82 -20.13
N SER A 55 -11.98 16.97 -20.80
CA SER A 55 -10.83 17.88 -20.78
C SER A 55 -10.57 18.54 -19.42
N ASP A 56 -11.61 18.67 -18.58
CA ASP A 56 -11.45 19.35 -17.28
C ASP A 56 -10.79 18.44 -16.23
N LEU A 57 -10.73 17.15 -16.51
CA LEU A 57 -10.00 16.18 -15.69
C LEU A 57 -8.51 16.13 -16.02
N SER A 58 -8.05 16.83 -17.05
CA SER A 58 -6.64 16.86 -17.45
C SER A 58 -5.72 17.52 -16.42
N ASN A 59 -6.29 18.28 -15.48
CA ASN A 59 -5.58 18.93 -14.38
C ASN A 59 -5.72 18.19 -13.04
N VAL A 60 -6.34 17.03 -13.02
CA VAL A 60 -6.17 16.12 -11.89
C VAL A 60 -4.75 15.59 -11.98
N VAL A 61 -3.82 16.36 -11.46
CA VAL A 61 -2.47 15.90 -11.20
C VAL A 61 -2.63 14.82 -10.12
N GLY A 62 -2.95 13.62 -10.58
CA GLY A 62 -2.68 12.46 -9.76
C GLY A 62 -1.21 12.54 -9.45
N VAL A 63 -0.85 12.60 -8.19
CA VAL A 63 0.48 12.18 -7.79
C VAL A 63 0.52 10.74 -8.28
N GLU A 64 1.11 10.51 -9.45
CA GLU A 64 1.57 9.19 -9.81
C GLU A 64 2.60 8.86 -8.74
N GLU A 65 2.13 8.28 -7.63
CA GLU A 65 3.03 7.49 -6.84
C GLU A 65 3.52 6.44 -7.82
N ASN A 66 4.71 6.66 -8.30
CA ASN A 66 5.43 5.70 -9.12
C ASN A 66 5.74 4.52 -8.20
N ILE A 67 4.69 3.70 -7.95
CA ILE A 67 4.82 2.46 -7.21
C ILE A 67 5.63 1.55 -8.12
N GLN A 68 6.93 1.65 -7.99
CA GLN A 68 7.83 0.72 -8.63
C GLN A 68 7.61 -0.63 -7.94
N ILE A 69 6.82 -1.47 -8.60
CA ILE A 69 6.68 -2.86 -8.17
C ILE A 69 8.06 -3.52 -8.41
N PRO A 70 8.67 -4.07 -7.36
CA PRO A 70 9.92 -4.79 -7.51
C PRO A 70 9.80 -5.89 -8.55
N THR A 71 10.84 -6.12 -9.31
CA THR A 71 10.86 -7.17 -10.34
C THR A 71 11.51 -8.47 -9.86
N VAL A 72 12.17 -8.42 -8.70
CA VAL A 72 12.86 -9.57 -8.09
C VAL A 72 12.62 -9.57 -6.59
N TYR A 73 12.63 -10.77 -6.00
CA TYR A 73 12.66 -10.89 -4.54
C TYR A 73 13.98 -10.38 -4.00
N SER A 74 13.95 -9.59 -2.96
CA SER A 74 15.14 -9.16 -2.26
C SER A 74 14.95 -9.15 -0.74
N LEU A 75 16.06 -9.34 -0.03
CA LEU A 75 16.15 -9.14 1.42
C LEU A 75 17.35 -8.25 1.69
N SER A 76 17.11 -7.06 2.21
CA SER A 76 18.17 -6.09 2.52
C SER A 76 18.88 -6.40 3.84
N GLN A 77 20.09 -5.86 4.00
CA GLN A 77 20.77 -5.88 5.28
C GLN A 77 19.99 -4.98 6.25
N ASN A 78 19.75 -5.49 7.47
CA ASN A 78 19.09 -4.70 8.50
C ASN A 78 19.87 -3.42 8.80
N TYR A 79 19.17 -2.35 9.07
CA TYR A 79 19.79 -1.07 9.42
C TYR A 79 19.10 -0.44 10.65
N PRO A 80 19.89 0.02 11.63
CA PRO A 80 21.34 -0.11 11.75
C PRO A 80 21.82 -1.56 11.96
N ASN A 81 23.08 -1.84 11.65
CA ASN A 81 23.77 -3.09 11.98
C ASN A 81 25.27 -2.80 12.18
N PRO A 82 25.85 -2.94 13.39
CA PRO A 82 25.18 -3.39 14.62
C PRO A 82 24.05 -2.49 15.09
N PHE A 83 23.11 -3.03 15.90
CA PHE A 83 21.94 -2.30 16.37
C PHE A 83 21.76 -2.36 17.88
N ASN A 84 21.04 -1.39 18.46
CA ASN A 84 20.74 -1.28 19.89
C ASN A 84 19.46 -0.48 20.13
N PRO A 85 18.42 -1.02 20.75
CA PRO A 85 18.03 -2.43 20.70
C PRO A 85 17.19 -2.73 19.47
N SER A 86 16.91 -1.71 18.61
CA SER A 86 15.98 -1.80 17.50
C SER A 86 16.68 -1.67 16.15
N THR A 87 16.15 -2.35 15.16
CA THR A 87 16.60 -2.28 13.77
C THR A 87 15.43 -2.43 12.81
N LYS A 88 15.63 -2.08 11.55
CA LYS A 88 14.67 -2.27 10.47
C LYS A 88 15.22 -3.29 9.47
N ILE A 89 14.33 -4.12 8.97
CA ILE A 89 14.60 -5.11 7.93
C ILE A 89 13.70 -4.76 6.75
N GLU A 90 14.30 -4.59 5.59
CA GLU A 90 13.60 -4.28 4.34
C GLU A 90 13.67 -5.47 3.40
N TYR A 91 12.57 -5.75 2.70
CA TYR A 91 12.49 -6.79 1.70
C TYR A 91 11.49 -6.41 0.60
N GLU A 92 11.64 -7.04 -0.54
CA GLU A 92 10.86 -6.75 -1.74
C GLU A 92 10.22 -8.02 -2.29
N LEU A 93 8.98 -7.88 -2.74
CA LEU A 93 8.18 -8.94 -3.33
C LEU A 93 7.75 -8.53 -4.74
N PRO A 94 8.13 -9.27 -5.79
CA PRO A 94 7.69 -8.99 -7.16
C PRO A 94 6.25 -9.42 -7.43
N GLU A 95 5.74 -10.33 -6.63
CA GLU A 95 4.39 -10.88 -6.75
C GLU A 95 3.79 -11.18 -5.37
N GLU A 96 2.48 -11.39 -5.32
CA GLU A 96 1.79 -11.77 -4.11
C GLU A 96 2.27 -13.15 -3.63
N SER A 97 2.72 -13.20 -2.38
CA SER A 97 3.31 -14.41 -1.79
C SER A 97 2.94 -14.57 -0.32
N PHE A 98 2.93 -15.81 0.16
CA PHE A 98 2.91 -16.05 1.60
C PHE A 98 4.30 -15.82 2.17
N VAL A 99 4.44 -14.85 3.04
CA VAL A 99 5.72 -14.36 3.57
C VAL A 99 5.90 -14.80 5.00
N THR A 100 7.08 -15.36 5.31
CA THR A 100 7.53 -15.55 6.68
C THR A 100 8.88 -14.88 6.89
N LEU A 101 8.96 -14.01 7.89
CA LEU A 101 10.22 -13.40 8.34
C LEU A 101 10.45 -13.79 9.80
N LYS A 102 11.46 -14.60 10.02
CA LYS A 102 11.77 -15.21 11.33
C LYS A 102 13.18 -14.89 11.76
N ILE A 103 13.35 -14.76 13.09
CA ILE A 103 14.65 -14.48 13.72
C ILE A 103 15.13 -15.73 14.46
N TYR A 104 16.41 -16.01 14.33
CA TYR A 104 17.09 -17.16 14.94
C TYR A 104 18.33 -16.72 15.71
N ASN A 105 18.62 -17.42 16.79
CA ASN A 105 19.89 -17.30 17.48
C ASN A 105 20.98 -18.16 16.80
N VAL A 106 22.21 -18.13 17.33
CA VAL A 106 23.36 -18.90 16.81
C VAL A 106 23.20 -20.43 16.90
N LEU A 107 22.26 -20.90 17.72
CA LEU A 107 21.94 -22.33 17.85
C LEU A 107 20.86 -22.76 16.85
N GLY A 108 20.38 -21.84 15.99
CA GLY A 108 19.28 -22.09 15.06
C GLY A 108 17.90 -22.13 15.70
N GLN A 109 17.76 -21.72 16.95
CA GLN A 109 16.46 -21.65 17.61
C GLN A 109 15.74 -20.38 17.19
N GLU A 110 14.46 -20.50 16.83
CA GLU A 110 13.57 -19.38 16.52
C GLU A 110 13.32 -18.56 17.80
N VAL A 111 13.62 -17.27 17.74
CA VAL A 111 13.45 -16.34 18.87
C VAL A 111 12.34 -15.32 18.62
N ALA A 112 11.96 -15.08 17.38
CA ALA A 112 10.83 -14.22 17.02
C ALA A 112 10.31 -14.55 15.61
N ILE A 113 9.03 -14.27 15.39
CA ILE A 113 8.39 -14.23 14.08
C ILE A 113 7.95 -12.78 13.87
N LEU A 114 8.45 -12.13 12.82
CA LEU A 114 8.13 -10.75 12.51
C LEU A 114 7.00 -10.62 11.49
N VAL A 115 6.95 -11.55 10.54
CA VAL A 115 5.90 -11.62 9.49
C VAL A 115 5.53 -13.08 9.30
N ASN A 116 4.22 -13.35 9.16
CA ASN A 116 3.70 -14.67 8.84
C ASN A 116 2.30 -14.52 8.22
N GLU A 117 2.26 -13.96 7.02
CA GLU A 117 1.01 -13.63 6.33
C GLU A 117 1.20 -13.56 4.81
N LYS A 118 0.09 -13.50 4.10
CA LYS A 118 0.07 -13.27 2.65
C LYS A 118 0.17 -11.79 2.36
N GLN A 119 1.15 -11.40 1.55
CA GLN A 119 1.41 -10.01 1.19
C GLN A 119 1.43 -9.83 -0.32
N PRO A 120 0.86 -8.73 -0.86
CA PRO A 120 0.92 -8.39 -2.28
C PRO A 120 2.34 -8.01 -2.72
N ALA A 121 2.54 -7.84 -4.04
CA ALA A 121 3.77 -7.29 -4.58
C ALA A 121 4.05 -5.90 -3.99
N GLY A 122 5.31 -5.61 -3.66
CA GLY A 122 5.71 -4.34 -3.08
C GLY A 122 6.99 -4.39 -2.26
N THR A 123 7.37 -3.23 -1.71
CA THR A 123 8.50 -3.08 -0.78
C THR A 123 7.98 -2.96 0.65
N TYR A 124 8.57 -3.70 1.55
CA TYR A 124 8.16 -3.80 2.94
C TYR A 124 9.30 -3.48 3.89
N THR A 125 8.96 -2.80 4.97
CA THR A 125 9.90 -2.51 6.07
C THR A 125 9.30 -2.99 7.38
N THR A 126 10.01 -3.87 8.08
CA THR A 126 9.58 -4.41 9.37
C THR A 126 10.58 -4.01 10.46
N ALA A 127 10.08 -3.48 11.57
CA ALA A 127 10.89 -3.16 12.72
C ALA A 127 11.07 -4.40 13.62
N PHE A 128 12.26 -4.56 14.17
CA PHE A 128 12.57 -5.59 15.16
C PHE A 128 13.13 -4.95 16.42
N ASP A 129 12.48 -5.19 17.54
CA ASP A 129 12.93 -4.80 18.89
C ASP A 129 13.49 -6.03 19.64
N ALA A 130 14.77 -6.00 19.88
CA ALA A 130 15.51 -7.05 20.60
C ALA A 130 15.81 -6.66 22.06
N SER A 131 15.04 -5.76 22.67
CA SER A 131 15.26 -5.27 24.05
C SER A 131 15.31 -6.40 25.08
N LYS A 132 14.59 -7.49 24.83
CA LYS A 132 14.54 -8.67 25.72
C LYS A 132 15.60 -9.74 25.41
N LEU A 133 16.37 -9.57 24.34
CA LEU A 133 17.38 -10.53 23.93
C LEU A 133 18.78 -10.12 24.41
N PRO A 134 19.70 -11.05 24.71
CA PRO A 134 21.09 -10.75 25.02
C PRO A 134 21.84 -10.20 23.81
N SER A 135 22.91 -9.42 24.07
CA SER A 135 23.85 -9.03 23.01
C SER A 135 24.43 -10.26 22.33
N GLY A 136 24.57 -10.19 21.01
CA GLY A 136 25.07 -11.33 20.24
C GLY A 136 24.74 -11.29 18.78
N ILE A 137 25.05 -12.39 18.09
CA ILE A 137 24.76 -12.60 16.69
C ILE A 137 23.40 -13.29 16.56
N TYR A 138 22.60 -12.78 15.63
CA TYR A 138 21.31 -13.33 15.23
C TYR A 138 21.24 -13.44 13.72
N PHE A 139 20.34 -14.27 13.24
CA PHE A 139 20.05 -14.45 11.84
C PHE A 139 18.57 -14.16 11.59
N TYR A 140 18.26 -13.55 10.47
CA TYR A 140 16.89 -13.43 10.02
C TYR A 140 16.73 -14.10 8.66
N LYS A 141 15.64 -14.84 8.54
CA LYS A 141 15.30 -15.64 7.35
C LYS A 141 13.97 -15.18 6.80
N LEU A 142 13.99 -14.77 5.54
CA LEU A 142 12.81 -14.49 4.74
C LEU A 142 12.51 -15.71 3.88
N THR A 143 11.25 -16.12 3.86
CA THR A 143 10.70 -17.10 2.91
C THR A 143 9.48 -16.48 2.26
N ALA A 144 9.43 -16.47 0.92
CA ALA A 144 8.32 -15.97 0.13
C ALA A 144 8.17 -16.85 -1.10
N GLY A 145 7.14 -17.70 -1.15
CA GLY A 145 7.05 -18.76 -2.14
C GLY A 145 8.28 -19.65 -2.13
N ASP A 146 8.95 -19.78 -3.28
CA ASP A 146 10.19 -20.55 -3.43
C ASP A 146 11.45 -19.74 -3.05
N PHE A 147 11.30 -18.43 -2.83
CA PHE A 147 12.43 -17.60 -2.45
C PHE A 147 12.77 -17.76 -0.97
N VAL A 148 14.03 -18.03 -0.68
CA VAL A 148 14.58 -18.13 0.67
C VAL A 148 15.88 -17.34 0.75
N SER A 149 15.96 -16.41 1.69
CA SER A 149 17.16 -15.62 1.96
C SER A 149 17.40 -15.51 3.45
N THR A 150 18.68 -15.57 3.85
CA THR A 150 19.07 -15.44 5.25
C THR A 150 20.21 -14.45 5.38
N LYS A 151 20.13 -13.56 6.36
CA LYS A 151 21.17 -12.59 6.67
C LYS A 151 21.51 -12.58 8.17
N LYS A 152 22.70 -12.07 8.46
CA LYS A 152 23.24 -11.95 9.82
C LYS A 152 23.03 -10.54 10.35
N MET A 153 22.72 -10.40 11.63
CA MET A 153 22.67 -9.12 12.36
C MET A 153 23.37 -9.23 13.70
N MET A 154 23.84 -8.10 14.22
CA MET A 154 24.56 -8.02 15.49
C MET A 154 23.86 -7.06 16.44
N LEU A 155 23.41 -7.58 17.59
CA LEU A 155 22.84 -6.81 18.69
C LEU A 155 23.95 -6.43 19.67
N LEU A 156 24.08 -5.15 19.93
CA LEU A 156 24.95 -4.58 20.96
C LEU A 156 24.10 -3.84 22.00
N LYS A 157 24.28 -4.14 23.24
CA LYS A 157 23.70 -3.41 24.39
C LYS A 157 24.77 -2.78 25.21
#